data_3af13482fb3c1a60f5d3963a673a61b9
#
_entry.id   3af13482fb3c1a60f5d3963a673a61b9
#
_cell.length_a   1.000
_cell.length_b   1.000
_cell.length_c   1.000
_cell.angle_alpha   90.00
_cell.angle_beta   90.00
_cell.angle_gamma   90.00
#
_symmetry.space_group_name_H-M   'P 1'
#
loop_
_entity.id
_entity.type
_entity.pdbx_description
1 polymer ?
#
loop_
_entity_poly.entity_id
_entity_poly.type
_entity_poly.pdbx_seq_one_letter_code
_entity_poly.pdbx_strand_id
1 'polypeptide(L)'
;MKKFLILGCLILLAACQPVAATPTPATPLFPTATFPASQTPVPVTNTPQPTPTLEFTPTPFPRLFTDEFDASLAGWVILQAGSEAVPTVKNENSNLILQMDAPYTWAYAIYGAQDYENIRIDAQFTNQAGSPASIGLICRYSEESGWFEYNVSTDGTYNVLYGHWLTTGVADYLPITSASSGAIQPSGVPQEIGLVCAGTTLSFFINQTLIRSLDVSRYEVTGGKVGITASSFENAPVVAAFNWVKVSEP
;
A
#
# COMPACT_ATOMS: atom_id res chain seq x y z
N MET A 1 25.87 21.92 43.05
CA MET A 1 26.06 23.38 43.09
C MET A 1 26.09 23.93 41.67
N LYS A 2 25.42 25.05 41.40
CA LYS A 2 25.20 25.87 40.17
C LYS A 2 23.92 25.47 39.41
N LYS A 3 22.81 26.10 39.70
CA LYS A 3 22.24 27.45 39.49
C LYS A 3 21.83 27.71 38.04
N PHE A 4 20.49 27.66 37.85
CA PHE A 4 19.55 28.62 37.22
C PHE A 4 20.02 29.42 36.01
N LEU A 5 19.25 29.32 34.93
CA LEU A 5 18.77 30.55 34.24
C LEU A 5 17.42 30.28 33.56
N ILE A 6 16.39 30.98 34.06
CA ILE A 6 15.06 31.17 33.48
C ILE A 6 15.18 32.39 32.58
N LEU A 7 14.78 32.29 31.32
CA LEU A 7 14.56 33.49 30.49
C LEU A 7 13.17 33.38 29.84
N GLY A 8 12.27 34.22 30.31
CA GLY A 8 10.94 34.38 29.79
C GLY A 8 10.94 35.14 28.47
N CYS A 9 10.05 34.80 27.58
CA CYS A 9 9.78 35.54 26.36
C CYS A 9 8.30 35.94 26.30
N LEU A 10 8.13 37.25 26.21
CA LEU A 10 6.87 38.01 26.19
C LEU A 10 5.98 37.64 25.00
N ILE A 11 4.71 37.52 25.26
CA ILE A 11 3.61 37.41 24.29
C ILE A 11 3.29 38.81 23.75
N LEU A 12 3.36 39.00 22.46
CA LEU A 12 2.79 40.16 21.75
C LEU A 12 1.53 39.71 21.00
N LEU A 13 0.36 40.10 21.56
CA LEU A 13 -0.94 40.00 20.92
C LEU A 13 -1.11 41.18 19.95
N ALA A 14 -1.17 40.95 18.67
CA ALA A 14 -1.61 41.91 17.65
C ALA A 14 -3.09 41.66 17.33
N ALA A 15 -3.95 42.57 17.78
CA ALA A 15 -5.37 42.60 17.46
C ALA A 15 -5.59 43.20 16.07
N CYS A 16 -6.19 42.44 15.13
CA CYS A 16 -6.74 42.98 13.89
C CYS A 16 -8.21 43.37 14.09
N GLN A 17 -8.51 44.65 13.91
CA GLN A 17 -9.88 45.17 13.87
C GLN A 17 -10.51 44.98 12.49
N PRO A 18 -11.80 44.64 12.34
CA PRO A 18 -12.50 44.63 11.09
C PRO A 18 -12.89 46.03 10.61
N VAL A 19 -12.59 46.30 9.33
CA VAL A 19 -13.00 47.52 8.62
C VAL A 19 -14.48 47.41 8.23
N ALA A 20 -15.28 48.39 8.68
CA ALA A 20 -16.68 48.51 8.32
C ALA A 20 -16.86 48.95 6.87
N ALA A 21 -17.71 48.24 6.14
CA ALA A 21 -18.08 48.57 4.75
C ALA A 21 -19.09 49.72 4.73
N THR A 22 -18.80 50.75 3.94
CA THR A 22 -19.65 51.92 3.67
C THR A 22 -20.77 51.51 2.69
N PRO A 23 -22.04 51.89 2.92
CA PRO A 23 -23.13 51.59 1.99
C PRO A 23 -23.08 52.53 0.79
N THR A 24 -23.19 51.96 -0.41
CA THR A 24 -23.30 52.65 -1.72
C THR A 24 -24.75 53.14 -1.92
N PRO A 25 -24.98 54.38 -2.34
CA PRO A 25 -26.34 54.88 -2.56
C PRO A 25 -26.98 54.28 -3.85
N ALA A 26 -28.25 53.88 -3.74
CA ALA A 26 -29.03 53.33 -4.83
C ALA A 26 -29.42 54.41 -5.83
N THR A 27 -29.15 54.15 -7.10
CA THR A 27 -29.61 54.99 -8.22
C THR A 27 -31.05 54.66 -8.60
N PRO A 28 -31.95 55.65 -8.82
CA PRO A 28 -33.33 55.37 -9.20
C PRO A 28 -33.42 54.93 -10.66
N LEU A 29 -34.06 53.79 -10.89
CA LEU A 29 -34.36 53.26 -12.22
C LEU A 29 -35.66 53.92 -12.77
N PHE A 30 -35.53 54.67 -13.87
CA PHE A 30 -36.71 55.10 -14.64
C PHE A 30 -37.17 53.95 -15.58
N PRO A 31 -38.46 53.68 -15.71
CA PRO A 31 -38.95 52.64 -16.60
C PRO A 31 -38.84 53.10 -18.08
N THR A 32 -37.99 52.40 -18.84
CA THR A 32 -37.93 52.56 -20.33
C THR A 32 -39.02 51.71 -20.96
N ALA A 33 -39.90 52.36 -21.73
CA ALA A 33 -40.91 51.67 -22.50
C ALA A 33 -40.27 50.84 -23.62
N THR A 34 -40.43 49.53 -23.57
CA THR A 34 -39.91 48.59 -24.57
C THR A 34 -41.04 48.30 -25.57
N PHE A 35 -40.82 48.63 -26.84
CA PHE A 35 -41.70 48.21 -27.93
C PHE A 35 -41.53 46.70 -28.18
N PRO A 36 -42.65 45.97 -28.51
CA PRO A 36 -42.53 44.55 -28.82
C PRO A 36 -41.76 44.38 -30.15
N ALA A 37 -40.67 43.61 -30.10
CA ALA A 37 -39.90 43.23 -31.27
C ALA A 37 -40.70 42.29 -32.16
N SER A 38 -40.73 42.59 -33.46
CA SER A 38 -41.32 41.74 -34.50
C SER A 38 -40.60 40.38 -34.47
N GLN A 39 -41.33 39.29 -34.26
CA GLN A 39 -40.77 37.94 -34.26
C GLN A 39 -40.55 37.51 -35.72
N THR A 40 -39.28 37.50 -36.13
CA THR A 40 -38.86 36.83 -37.36
C THR A 40 -38.85 35.32 -37.08
N PRO A 41 -39.47 34.44 -37.90
CA PRO A 41 -39.44 33.02 -37.70
C PRO A 41 -38.00 32.52 -37.80
N VAL A 42 -37.49 31.99 -36.69
CA VAL A 42 -36.16 31.35 -36.65
C VAL A 42 -36.25 29.98 -37.32
N PRO A 43 -35.43 29.67 -38.33
CA PRO A 43 -35.41 28.34 -38.90
C PRO A 43 -35.04 27.32 -37.82
N VAL A 44 -35.84 26.27 -37.65
CA VAL A 44 -35.53 25.14 -36.74
C VAL A 44 -34.32 24.42 -37.27
N THR A 45 -33.17 24.71 -36.68
CA THR A 45 -31.94 23.94 -36.90
C THR A 45 -32.13 22.63 -36.14
N ASN A 46 -32.17 21.50 -36.86
CA ASN A 46 -32.11 20.18 -36.22
C ASN A 46 -30.78 20.05 -35.51
N THR A 47 -30.78 20.31 -34.20
CA THR A 47 -29.63 20.02 -33.36
C THR A 47 -29.42 18.50 -33.34
N PRO A 48 -28.24 17.99 -33.74
CA PRO A 48 -28.00 16.56 -33.69
C PRO A 48 -28.18 16.08 -32.23
N GLN A 49 -29.01 15.06 -32.07
CA GLN A 49 -29.25 14.42 -30.78
C GLN A 49 -27.87 13.90 -30.26
N PRO A 50 -27.49 14.22 -29.02
CA PRO A 50 -26.23 13.71 -28.48
C PRO A 50 -26.25 12.17 -28.52
N THR A 51 -25.27 11.59 -29.18
CA THR A 51 -25.02 10.15 -29.15
C THR A 51 -24.76 9.75 -27.71
N PRO A 52 -25.44 8.71 -27.16
CA PRO A 52 -25.17 8.28 -25.81
C PRO A 52 -23.71 7.87 -25.70
N THR A 53 -22.95 8.54 -24.85
CA THR A 53 -21.61 8.16 -24.48
C THR A 53 -21.74 6.88 -23.67
N LEU A 54 -21.09 5.79 -24.12
CA LEU A 54 -21.01 4.56 -23.36
C LEU A 54 -20.24 4.87 -22.08
N GLU A 55 -20.91 4.80 -20.93
CA GLU A 55 -20.26 4.83 -19.63
C GLU A 55 -19.46 3.53 -19.49
N PHE A 56 -18.15 3.64 -19.42
CA PHE A 56 -17.29 2.52 -19.08
C PHE A 56 -17.50 2.17 -17.61
N THR A 57 -18.21 1.08 -17.35
CA THR A 57 -18.25 0.50 -16.01
C THR A 57 -16.89 -0.12 -15.73
N PRO A 58 -16.16 0.32 -14.70
CA PRO A 58 -14.87 -0.29 -14.38
C PRO A 58 -15.06 -1.77 -14.05
N THR A 59 -14.25 -2.62 -14.66
CA THR A 59 -14.24 -4.05 -14.35
C THR A 59 -13.75 -4.22 -12.91
N PRO A 60 -14.49 -4.90 -12.03
CA PRO A 60 -14.03 -5.12 -10.66
C PRO A 60 -12.77 -5.98 -10.66
N PHE A 61 -11.86 -5.71 -9.72
CA PHE A 61 -10.66 -6.50 -9.54
C PHE A 61 -11.02 -7.94 -9.11
N PRO A 62 -10.36 -8.95 -9.68
CA PRO A 62 -10.63 -10.35 -9.35
C PRO A 62 -10.27 -10.66 -7.89
N ARG A 63 -11.07 -11.52 -7.25
CA ARG A 63 -10.79 -11.99 -5.89
C ARG A 63 -9.62 -12.98 -5.84
N LEU A 64 -9.58 -13.92 -6.80
CA LEU A 64 -8.51 -14.90 -6.96
C LEU A 64 -7.82 -14.62 -8.29
N PHE A 65 -6.51 -14.56 -8.30
CA PHE A 65 -5.75 -14.13 -9.47
C PHE A 65 -4.31 -14.62 -9.45
N THR A 66 -3.66 -14.52 -10.59
CA THR A 66 -2.21 -14.50 -10.71
C THR A 66 -1.84 -13.17 -11.37
N ASP A 67 -0.93 -12.43 -10.75
CA ASP A 67 -0.34 -11.21 -11.30
C ASP A 67 1.10 -11.51 -11.71
N GLU A 68 1.40 -11.44 -13.00
CA GLU A 68 2.72 -11.62 -13.58
C GLU A 68 3.45 -10.29 -13.79
N PHE A 69 2.87 -9.21 -13.27
CA PHE A 69 3.41 -7.85 -13.35
C PHE A 69 3.76 -7.39 -14.79
N ASP A 70 2.99 -7.87 -15.76
CA ASP A 70 3.10 -7.48 -17.16
C ASP A 70 2.27 -6.24 -17.53
N ALA A 71 1.42 -5.80 -16.60
CA ALA A 71 0.54 -4.64 -16.71
C ALA A 71 0.83 -3.60 -15.62
N SER A 72 -0.08 -2.65 -15.43
CA SER A 72 0.03 -1.66 -14.36
C SER A 72 -0.20 -2.29 -12.98
N LEU A 73 0.37 -1.71 -11.93
CA LEU A 73 0.16 -2.12 -10.54
C LEU A 73 -1.21 -1.67 -9.99
N ALA A 74 -2.23 -1.63 -10.83
CA ALA A 74 -3.59 -1.28 -10.41
C ALA A 74 -4.08 -2.29 -9.37
N GLY A 75 -4.61 -1.80 -8.26
CA GLY A 75 -5.02 -2.64 -7.13
C GLY A 75 -3.94 -2.87 -6.07
N TRP A 76 -2.68 -2.57 -6.34
CA TRP A 76 -1.60 -2.61 -5.37
C TRP A 76 -1.37 -1.25 -4.72
N VAL A 77 -1.31 -1.23 -3.40
CA VAL A 77 -0.98 -0.05 -2.58
C VAL A 77 0.42 -0.23 -2.05
N ILE A 78 1.29 0.73 -2.32
CA ILE A 78 2.68 0.69 -1.85
C ILE A 78 2.79 1.44 -0.54
N LEU A 79 3.33 0.77 0.48
CA LEU A 79 3.58 1.32 1.80
C LEU A 79 5.06 1.14 2.14
N GLN A 80 5.54 1.93 3.09
CA GLN A 80 6.89 1.80 3.64
C GLN A 80 6.90 1.98 5.15
N ALA A 81 7.93 1.42 5.78
CA ALA A 81 8.26 1.66 7.18
C ALA A 81 9.78 1.74 7.38
N GLY A 82 10.19 2.20 8.55
CA GLY A 82 11.59 2.25 8.95
C GLY A 82 12.28 3.55 8.59
N SER A 83 13.34 3.51 7.80
CA SER A 83 14.12 4.69 7.46
C SER A 83 13.33 5.73 6.65
N GLU A 84 13.80 6.98 6.64
CA GLU A 84 13.20 8.04 5.80
C GLU A 84 13.50 7.86 4.30
N ALA A 85 14.41 6.94 3.94
CA ALA A 85 14.74 6.65 2.56
C ALA A 85 13.57 5.94 1.86
N VAL A 86 13.07 6.53 0.78
CA VAL A 86 11.94 6.01 0.03
C VAL A 86 12.40 4.82 -0.82
N PRO A 87 11.79 3.63 -0.68
CA PRO A 87 12.07 2.50 -1.56
C PRO A 87 11.73 2.84 -3.02
N THR A 88 12.53 2.35 -3.94
CA THR A 88 12.19 2.42 -5.35
C THR A 88 11.30 1.23 -5.72
N VAL A 89 10.11 1.51 -6.24
CA VAL A 89 9.17 0.49 -6.73
C VAL A 89 9.02 0.62 -8.24
N LYS A 90 9.30 -0.47 -8.94
CA LYS A 90 9.23 -0.51 -10.41
C LYS A 90 8.45 -1.73 -10.87
N ASN A 91 7.69 -1.56 -11.95
CA ASN A 91 7.17 -2.65 -12.74
C ASN A 91 7.97 -2.68 -14.04
N GLU A 92 8.90 -3.62 -14.16
CA GLU A 92 9.86 -3.66 -15.24
C GLU A 92 10.18 -5.11 -15.64
N ASN A 93 10.14 -5.39 -16.94
CA ASN A 93 10.41 -6.71 -17.52
C ASN A 93 9.54 -7.82 -16.90
N SER A 94 8.24 -7.57 -16.74
CA SER A 94 7.30 -8.47 -16.06
C SER A 94 7.75 -8.87 -14.65
N ASN A 95 8.28 -7.91 -13.90
CA ASN A 95 8.63 -8.07 -12.49
C ASN A 95 8.19 -6.86 -11.69
N LEU A 96 7.65 -7.09 -10.50
CA LEU A 96 7.58 -6.05 -9.49
C LEU A 96 8.89 -6.04 -8.71
N ILE A 97 9.60 -4.93 -8.82
CA ILE A 97 10.90 -4.72 -8.15
C ILE A 97 10.69 -3.81 -6.95
N LEU A 98 11.05 -4.31 -5.78
CA LEU A 98 11.17 -3.53 -4.55
C LEU A 98 12.66 -3.36 -4.25
N GLN A 99 13.17 -2.12 -4.36
CA GLN A 99 14.58 -1.80 -4.14
C GLN A 99 14.72 -0.88 -2.93
N MET A 100 15.53 -1.26 -1.97
CA MET A 100 15.91 -0.48 -0.81
C MET A 100 17.42 -0.19 -0.86
N ASP A 101 17.79 1.08 -0.96
CA ASP A 101 19.19 1.53 -1.02
C ASP A 101 19.74 1.92 0.35
N ALA A 102 18.88 2.00 1.37
CA ALA A 102 19.24 2.32 2.73
C ALA A 102 18.96 1.14 3.67
N PRO A 103 19.71 0.96 4.76
CA PRO A 103 19.40 -0.01 5.80
C PRO A 103 18.12 0.35 6.56
N TYR A 104 17.55 -0.65 7.25
CA TYR A 104 16.33 -0.51 8.07
C TYR A 104 15.14 0.07 7.32
N THR A 105 14.97 -0.33 6.06
CA THR A 105 13.87 0.07 5.20
C THR A 105 13.01 -1.13 4.87
N TRP A 106 11.68 -0.98 5.00
CA TRP A 106 10.67 -1.97 4.62
C TRP A 106 9.81 -1.41 3.50
N ALA A 107 9.56 -2.21 2.49
CA ALA A 107 8.63 -1.92 1.40
C ALA A 107 7.55 -3.00 1.38
N TYR A 108 6.31 -2.56 1.22
CA TYR A 108 5.14 -3.42 1.13
C TYR A 108 4.37 -3.10 -0.13
N ALA A 109 3.91 -4.13 -0.83
CA ALA A 109 2.89 -4.00 -1.86
C ALA A 109 1.66 -4.80 -1.39
N ILE A 110 0.60 -4.08 -1.01
CA ILE A 110 -0.64 -4.63 -0.46
C ILE A 110 -1.70 -4.63 -1.55
N TYR A 111 -2.33 -5.77 -1.82
CA TYR A 111 -3.47 -5.84 -2.73
C TYR A 111 -4.70 -5.25 -2.06
N GLY A 112 -4.99 -4.00 -2.39
CA GLY A 112 -5.99 -3.16 -1.72
C GLY A 112 -7.43 -3.47 -2.10
N ALA A 113 -7.67 -4.24 -3.18
CA ALA A 113 -8.98 -4.38 -3.79
C ALA A 113 -9.92 -5.36 -3.05
N GLN A 114 -9.38 -6.28 -2.25
CA GLN A 114 -10.16 -7.35 -1.59
C GLN A 114 -9.67 -7.60 -0.17
N ASP A 115 -10.60 -8.04 0.70
CA ASP A 115 -10.31 -8.60 2.01
C ASP A 115 -10.56 -10.11 2.00
N TYR A 116 -9.74 -10.87 2.76
CA TYR A 116 -9.74 -12.31 2.82
C TYR A 116 -9.72 -12.80 4.26
N GLU A 117 -10.53 -13.80 4.57
CA GLU A 117 -10.47 -14.53 5.85
C GLU A 117 -9.60 -15.78 5.74
N ASN A 118 -9.87 -16.60 4.71
CA ASN A 118 -9.12 -17.81 4.41
C ASN A 118 -8.55 -17.68 3.00
N ILE A 119 -7.24 -17.76 2.90
CA ILE A 119 -6.56 -17.50 1.63
C ILE A 119 -5.18 -18.15 1.59
N ARG A 120 -4.74 -18.50 0.38
CA ARG A 120 -3.37 -18.85 0.06
C ARG A 120 -2.78 -17.78 -0.84
N ILE A 121 -1.61 -17.29 -0.49
CA ILE A 121 -0.78 -16.44 -1.34
C ILE A 121 0.54 -17.14 -1.59
N ASP A 122 0.93 -17.24 -2.85
CA ASP A 122 2.23 -17.74 -3.31
C ASP A 122 2.92 -16.64 -4.11
N ALA A 123 4.24 -16.59 -4.05
CA ALA A 123 5.03 -15.71 -4.90
C ALA A 123 6.33 -16.38 -5.33
N GLN A 124 6.80 -16.07 -6.53
CA GLN A 124 8.16 -16.36 -6.96
C GLN A 124 8.95 -15.05 -6.99
N PHE A 125 10.12 -15.08 -6.43
CA PHE A 125 11.01 -13.92 -6.41
C PHE A 125 12.47 -14.31 -6.60
N THR A 126 13.28 -13.30 -6.91
CA THR A 126 14.75 -13.38 -6.92
C THR A 126 15.30 -12.16 -6.16
N ASN A 127 16.18 -12.38 -5.18
CA ASN A 127 17.00 -11.29 -4.65
C ASN A 127 18.15 -11.03 -5.61
N GLN A 128 18.10 -9.92 -6.33
CA GLN A 128 19.09 -9.56 -7.36
C GLN A 128 20.34 -8.88 -6.76
N ALA A 129 20.27 -8.44 -5.51
CA ALA A 129 21.43 -7.91 -4.80
C ALA A 129 22.25 -9.03 -4.15
N GLY A 130 23.53 -8.79 -3.94
CA GLY A 130 24.40 -9.72 -3.22
C GLY A 130 24.18 -9.73 -1.70
N SER A 131 23.56 -8.67 -1.16
CA SER A 131 23.25 -8.54 0.26
C SER A 131 22.11 -9.47 0.67
N PRO A 132 22.13 -10.07 1.88
CA PRO A 132 20.98 -10.75 2.42
C PRO A 132 19.75 -9.85 2.46
N ALA A 133 18.61 -10.37 2.03
CA ALA A 133 17.35 -9.66 2.00
C ALA A 133 16.27 -10.49 2.67
N SER A 134 15.42 -9.87 3.46
CA SER A 134 14.19 -10.48 3.95
C SER A 134 13.07 -10.19 2.96
N ILE A 135 12.51 -11.23 2.36
CA ILE A 135 11.49 -11.13 1.32
C ILE A 135 10.32 -12.02 1.73
N GLY A 136 9.10 -11.51 1.65
CA GLY A 136 7.99 -12.19 2.28
C GLY A 136 6.62 -11.97 1.70
N LEU A 137 5.68 -12.64 2.36
CA LEU A 137 4.24 -12.63 2.10
C LEU A 137 3.49 -12.09 3.31
N ILE A 138 2.40 -11.40 3.03
CA ILE A 138 1.53 -10.82 4.04
C ILE A 138 0.12 -11.38 3.87
N CYS A 139 -0.52 -11.74 4.97
CA CYS A 139 -1.96 -12.00 5.01
C CYS A 139 -2.64 -11.25 6.14
N ARG A 140 -3.96 -11.06 5.97
CA ARG A 140 -4.83 -10.39 6.95
C ARG A 140 -4.36 -8.98 7.30
N TYR A 141 -3.77 -8.27 6.35
CA TYR A 141 -3.36 -6.89 6.59
C TYR A 141 -4.56 -6.00 6.87
N SER A 142 -4.49 -5.31 7.98
CA SER A 142 -5.40 -4.24 8.40
C SER A 142 -4.60 -3.14 9.08
N GLU A 143 -4.93 -1.88 8.80
CA GLU A 143 -4.29 -0.74 9.47
C GLU A 143 -4.59 -0.70 10.96
N GLU A 144 -5.76 -1.22 11.38
CA GLU A 144 -6.22 -1.18 12.77
C GLU A 144 -5.76 -2.40 13.58
N SER A 145 -5.84 -3.60 12.99
CA SER A 145 -5.62 -4.86 13.71
C SER A 145 -4.28 -5.55 13.38
N GLY A 146 -3.45 -4.95 12.53
CA GLY A 146 -2.15 -5.49 12.14
C GLY A 146 -2.24 -6.57 11.07
N TRP A 147 -1.18 -7.37 10.94
CA TRP A 147 -1.05 -8.40 9.89
C TRP A 147 -0.11 -9.53 10.30
N PHE A 148 -0.18 -10.64 9.58
CA PHE A 148 0.85 -11.68 9.64
C PHE A 148 1.79 -11.55 8.44
N GLU A 149 3.07 -11.70 8.71
CA GLU A 149 4.14 -11.61 7.74
C GLU A 149 5.03 -12.86 7.83
N TYR A 150 5.21 -13.56 6.72
CA TYR A 150 6.13 -14.68 6.57
C TYR A 150 7.26 -14.26 5.65
N ASN A 151 8.46 -14.26 6.16
CA ASN A 151 9.67 -13.83 5.44
C ASN A 151 10.68 -14.96 5.33
N VAL A 152 11.35 -15.03 4.19
CA VAL A 152 12.58 -15.79 4.02
C VAL A 152 13.73 -14.83 3.75
N SER A 153 14.89 -15.16 4.29
CA SER A 153 16.13 -14.40 4.05
C SER A 153 17.09 -15.25 3.23
N THR A 154 17.74 -14.64 2.25
CA THR A 154 18.70 -15.34 1.38
C THR A 154 19.98 -15.80 2.08
N ASP A 155 20.09 -15.58 3.40
CA ASP A 155 21.08 -16.19 4.29
C ASP A 155 20.68 -17.60 4.80
N GLY A 156 19.51 -18.10 4.38
CA GLY A 156 19.01 -19.42 4.77
C GLY A 156 18.09 -19.42 5.99
N THR A 157 17.67 -18.25 6.50
CA THR A 157 16.76 -18.12 7.64
C THR A 157 15.35 -17.74 7.17
N TYR A 158 14.36 -18.01 8.03
CA TYR A 158 12.98 -17.51 7.86
C TYR A 158 12.41 -17.09 9.20
N ASN A 159 11.43 -16.19 9.15
CA ASN A 159 10.64 -15.79 10.32
C ASN A 159 9.16 -15.61 9.97
N VAL A 160 8.35 -15.68 11.01
CA VAL A 160 6.94 -15.30 10.98
C VAL A 160 6.72 -14.25 12.05
N LEU A 161 6.12 -13.15 11.67
CA LEU A 161 5.94 -11.98 12.51
C LEU A 161 4.45 -11.62 12.58
N TYR A 162 4.02 -11.05 13.68
CA TYR A 162 2.84 -10.22 13.75
C TYR A 162 3.28 -8.77 13.73
N GLY A 163 2.84 -8.03 12.74
CA GLY A 163 3.12 -6.60 12.58
C GLY A 163 1.90 -5.76 12.88
N HIS A 164 2.10 -4.55 13.40
CA HIS A 164 1.05 -3.55 13.52
C HIS A 164 1.66 -2.14 13.43
N TRP A 165 0.84 -1.17 13.00
CA TRP A 165 1.26 0.21 12.93
C TRP A 165 1.19 0.88 14.30
N LEU A 166 2.29 1.47 14.74
CA LEU A 166 2.28 2.43 15.86
C LEU A 166 1.83 3.81 15.39
N THR A 167 2.27 4.20 14.21
CA THR A 167 1.87 5.39 13.47
C THR A 167 2.25 5.18 12.01
N THR A 168 1.79 6.04 11.11
CA THR A 168 2.13 5.97 9.68
C THR A 168 3.64 5.89 9.47
N GLY A 169 4.11 4.86 8.77
CA GLY A 169 5.54 4.62 8.49
C GLY A 169 6.34 4.03 9.64
N VAL A 170 5.72 3.77 10.80
CA VAL A 170 6.38 3.11 11.94
C VAL A 170 5.62 1.85 12.32
N ALA A 171 6.14 0.71 11.93
CA ALA A 171 5.62 -0.59 12.29
C ALA A 171 6.34 -1.15 13.52
N ASP A 172 5.60 -1.84 14.38
CA ASP A 172 6.14 -2.68 15.44
C ASP A 172 5.91 -4.15 15.10
N TYR A 173 6.86 -5.00 15.48
CA TYR A 173 6.84 -6.41 15.13
C TYR A 173 7.05 -7.31 16.34
N LEU A 174 6.12 -8.23 16.53
CA LEU A 174 6.20 -9.30 17.49
C LEU A 174 6.62 -10.61 16.80
N PRO A 175 7.81 -11.15 17.09
CA PRO A 175 8.22 -12.43 16.53
C PRO A 175 7.33 -13.58 17.00
N ILE A 176 6.81 -14.36 16.05
CA ILE A 176 6.03 -15.58 16.32
C ILE A 176 6.96 -16.79 16.32
N THR A 177 7.79 -16.90 15.29
CA THR A 177 8.81 -17.94 15.17
C THR A 177 9.93 -17.52 14.22
N SER A 178 11.10 -18.11 14.38
CA SER A 178 12.22 -18.03 13.44
C SER A 178 12.98 -19.35 13.43
N ALA A 179 13.53 -19.70 12.28
CA ALA A 179 14.41 -20.87 12.14
C ALA A 179 15.21 -20.78 10.83
N SER A 180 16.07 -21.77 10.59
CA SER A 180 16.79 -21.93 9.33
C SER A 180 16.19 -23.07 8.50
N SER A 181 16.32 -22.97 7.17
CA SER A 181 15.92 -24.03 6.23
C SER A 181 16.90 -24.14 5.09
N GLY A 182 17.39 -25.35 4.83
CA GLY A 182 18.22 -25.65 3.67
C GLY A 182 17.49 -25.60 2.33
N ALA A 183 16.15 -25.40 2.34
CA ALA A 183 15.35 -25.22 1.12
C ALA A 183 15.41 -23.78 0.60
N ILE A 184 15.88 -22.82 1.39
CA ILE A 184 16.02 -21.41 0.99
C ILE A 184 17.23 -21.28 0.06
N GLN A 185 17.01 -20.63 -1.07
CA GLN A 185 18.05 -20.42 -2.08
C GLN A 185 18.85 -19.13 -1.77
N PRO A 186 20.14 -19.08 -2.14
CA PRO A 186 20.93 -17.85 -2.01
C PRO A 186 20.46 -16.76 -3.00
N SER A 187 20.99 -15.54 -2.81
CA SER A 187 20.79 -14.44 -3.73
C SER A 187 21.11 -14.81 -5.17
N GLY A 188 20.36 -14.27 -6.12
CA GLY A 188 20.48 -14.53 -7.56
C GLY A 188 19.77 -15.80 -8.04
N VAL A 189 19.23 -16.63 -7.15
CA VAL A 189 18.50 -17.85 -7.51
C VAL A 189 17.00 -17.63 -7.28
N PRO A 190 16.12 -17.85 -8.30
CA PRO A 190 14.68 -17.79 -8.11
C PRO A 190 14.18 -18.82 -7.11
N GLN A 191 13.23 -18.43 -6.26
CA GLN A 191 12.56 -19.36 -5.35
C GLN A 191 11.09 -18.97 -5.15
N GLU A 192 10.30 -19.96 -4.74
CA GLU A 192 8.90 -19.78 -4.41
C GLU A 192 8.69 -19.83 -2.91
N ILE A 193 7.80 -18.97 -2.44
CA ILE A 193 7.28 -19.02 -1.06
C ILE A 193 5.77 -19.02 -1.09
N GLY A 194 5.15 -19.65 -0.11
CA GLY A 194 3.71 -19.73 0.04
C GLY A 194 3.28 -19.51 1.47
N LEU A 195 2.17 -18.83 1.68
CA LEU A 195 1.54 -18.59 2.95
C LEU A 195 0.05 -18.91 2.86
N VAL A 196 -0.43 -19.84 3.69
CA VAL A 196 -1.86 -20.13 3.89
C VAL A 196 -2.30 -19.54 5.21
N CYS A 197 -3.34 -18.73 5.18
CA CYS A 197 -4.00 -18.16 6.34
C CYS A 197 -5.42 -18.71 6.38
N ALA A 198 -5.68 -19.70 7.23
CA ALA A 198 -6.98 -20.39 7.31
C ALA A 198 -7.40 -20.63 8.76
N GLY A 199 -8.58 -20.13 9.13
CA GLY A 199 -9.05 -20.17 10.53
C GLY A 199 -8.03 -19.53 11.47
N THR A 200 -7.54 -20.28 12.46
CA THR A 200 -6.50 -19.82 13.39
C THR A 200 -5.09 -20.30 13.02
N THR A 201 -4.91 -20.85 11.81
CA THR A 201 -3.67 -21.50 11.41
C THR A 201 -2.99 -20.73 10.30
N LEU A 202 -1.68 -20.49 10.46
CA LEU A 202 -0.77 -20.10 9.39
C LEU A 202 0.04 -21.32 8.97
N SER A 203 0.09 -21.59 7.65
CA SER A 203 0.97 -22.63 7.09
C SER A 203 1.87 -21.99 6.03
N PHE A 204 3.16 -22.23 6.10
CA PHE A 204 4.12 -21.60 5.20
C PHE A 204 4.98 -22.64 4.49
N PHE A 205 5.30 -22.29 3.24
CA PHE A 205 5.88 -23.18 2.26
C PHE A 205 7.13 -22.53 1.65
N ILE A 206 8.10 -23.36 1.30
CA ILE A 206 9.26 -23.00 0.46
C ILE A 206 9.31 -23.99 -0.68
N ASN A 207 9.33 -23.51 -1.92
CA ASN A 207 9.36 -24.33 -3.14
C ASN A 207 8.29 -25.43 -3.08
N GLN A 208 7.04 -25.07 -2.79
CA GLN A 208 5.85 -25.94 -2.67
C GLN A 208 5.90 -26.94 -1.49
N THR A 209 6.99 -26.97 -0.71
CA THR A 209 7.11 -27.87 0.45
C THR A 209 6.64 -27.16 1.71
N LEU A 210 5.71 -27.80 2.45
CA LEU A 210 5.26 -27.30 3.74
C LEU A 210 6.44 -27.33 4.72
N ILE A 211 6.77 -26.19 5.29
CA ILE A 211 7.83 -26.02 6.27
C ILE A 211 7.26 -26.17 7.70
N ARG A 212 6.13 -25.48 7.94
CA ARG A 212 5.52 -25.50 9.27
C ARG A 212 4.09 -24.95 9.22
N SER A 213 3.29 -25.36 10.22
CA SER A 213 2.01 -24.74 10.56
C SER A 213 2.02 -24.25 12.00
N LEU A 214 1.39 -23.09 12.25
CA LEU A 214 1.34 -22.43 13.56
C LEU A 214 -0.09 -22.03 13.91
N ASP A 215 -0.46 -22.19 15.17
CA ASP A 215 -1.67 -21.58 15.71
C ASP A 215 -1.39 -20.13 16.10
N VAL A 216 -2.19 -19.23 15.55
CA VAL A 216 -2.13 -17.78 15.78
C VAL A 216 -3.41 -17.22 16.41
N SER A 217 -4.23 -18.07 17.00
CA SER A 217 -5.52 -17.70 17.63
C SER A 217 -5.38 -16.55 18.63
N ARG A 218 -4.26 -16.50 19.35
CA ARG A 218 -3.98 -15.46 20.37
C ARG A 218 -3.90 -14.03 19.84
N TYR A 219 -3.76 -13.83 18.53
CA TYR A 219 -3.65 -12.49 17.93
C TYR A 219 -5.00 -11.91 17.51
N GLU A 220 -6.05 -12.73 17.46
CA GLU A 220 -7.43 -12.35 17.13
C GLU A 220 -7.61 -11.67 15.76
N VAL A 221 -6.63 -11.82 14.86
CA VAL A 221 -6.66 -11.27 13.48
C VAL A 221 -7.29 -12.30 12.57
N THR A 222 -8.52 -12.05 12.11
CA THR A 222 -9.31 -13.03 11.36
C THR A 222 -9.38 -12.77 9.85
N GLY A 223 -9.18 -11.53 9.40
CA GLY A 223 -9.31 -11.17 7.98
C GLY A 223 -8.56 -9.89 7.64
N GLY A 224 -8.47 -9.60 6.37
CA GLY A 224 -7.82 -8.41 5.80
C GLY A 224 -7.16 -8.69 4.46
N LYS A 225 -6.32 -7.80 4.01
CA LYS A 225 -5.68 -7.84 2.70
C LYS A 225 -4.49 -8.80 2.66
N VAL A 226 -4.07 -9.13 1.45
CA VAL A 226 -2.82 -9.87 1.20
C VAL A 226 -1.78 -8.95 0.59
N GLY A 227 -0.52 -9.35 0.65
CA GLY A 227 0.56 -8.56 0.08
C GLY A 227 1.89 -9.29 0.02
N ILE A 228 2.86 -8.60 -0.53
CA ILE A 228 4.27 -8.99 -0.55
C ILE A 228 5.11 -7.91 0.11
N THR A 229 6.26 -8.29 0.62
CA THR A 229 7.16 -7.38 1.34
C THR A 229 8.62 -7.69 1.05
N ALA A 230 9.46 -6.69 1.21
CA ALA A 230 10.90 -6.84 1.26
C ALA A 230 11.51 -5.85 2.25
N SER A 231 12.61 -6.23 2.90
CA SER A 231 13.30 -5.37 3.84
C SER A 231 14.81 -5.54 3.81
N SER A 232 15.51 -4.45 4.13
CA SER A 232 16.97 -4.36 4.04
C SER A 232 17.71 -4.61 5.36
N PHE A 233 17.05 -4.61 6.52
CA PHE A 233 17.75 -4.65 7.82
C PHE A 233 19.05 -3.82 7.83
N GLU A 234 20.19 -4.40 8.26
CA GLU A 234 21.49 -3.73 8.27
C GLU A 234 22.19 -3.73 6.89
N ASN A 235 21.72 -4.58 5.97
CA ASN A 235 22.37 -4.79 4.68
C ASN A 235 21.60 -4.08 3.57
N ALA A 236 22.29 -3.20 2.85
CA ALA A 236 21.80 -2.53 1.66
C ALA A 236 22.89 -2.53 0.57
N PRO A 237 22.55 -2.46 -0.71
CA PRO A 237 21.19 -2.43 -1.25
C PRO A 237 20.52 -3.81 -1.21
N VAL A 238 19.18 -3.80 -1.20
CA VAL A 238 18.33 -4.97 -1.43
C VAL A 238 17.52 -4.73 -2.70
N VAL A 239 17.43 -5.74 -3.56
CA VAL A 239 16.64 -5.69 -4.80
C VAL A 239 15.83 -6.98 -4.90
N ALA A 240 14.60 -6.92 -4.43
CA ALA A 240 13.64 -8.03 -4.51
C ALA A 240 12.83 -7.91 -5.81
N ALA A 241 13.02 -8.82 -6.73
CA ALA A 241 12.26 -8.90 -7.99
C ALA A 241 11.26 -10.05 -7.89
N PHE A 242 9.97 -9.72 -7.85
CA PHE A 242 8.87 -10.67 -7.87
C PHE A 242 8.43 -10.93 -9.31
N ASN A 243 8.54 -12.19 -9.75
CA ASN A 243 8.12 -12.60 -11.09
C ASN A 243 6.61 -12.74 -11.19
N TRP A 244 5.98 -13.26 -10.15
CA TRP A 244 4.54 -13.39 -10.06
C TRP A 244 4.10 -13.51 -8.61
N VAL A 245 2.84 -13.15 -8.38
CA VAL A 245 2.09 -13.42 -7.15
C VAL A 245 0.78 -14.10 -7.51
N LYS A 246 0.43 -15.15 -6.80
CA LYS A 246 -0.82 -15.88 -6.97
C LYS A 246 -1.62 -15.87 -5.68
N VAL A 247 -2.89 -15.49 -5.79
CA VAL A 247 -3.88 -15.54 -4.70
C VAL A 247 -4.92 -16.60 -5.05
N SER A 248 -5.09 -17.59 -4.18
CA SER A 248 -5.95 -18.76 -4.41
C SER A 248 -6.66 -19.19 -3.12
N GLU A 249 -7.65 -20.07 -3.26
CA GLU A 249 -8.22 -20.77 -2.08
C GLU A 249 -7.11 -21.57 -1.36
N PRO A 250 -7.25 -21.78 -0.02
CA PRO A 250 -6.29 -22.50 0.82
C PRO A 250 -5.98 -23.92 0.38
#